data_556a61d4d19f1c32982881209e2a222a
#
_entry.id   556a61d4d19f1c32982881209e2a222a
#
_cell.length_a   1.000
_cell.length_b   1.000
_cell.length_c   1.000
_cell.angle_alpha   90.00
_cell.angle_beta   90.00
_cell.angle_gamma   90.00
#
_symmetry.space_group_name_H-M   'P 1'
#
loop_
_entity.id
_entity.type
_entity.pdbx_description
1 polymer ?
#
loop_
_entity_poly.entity_id
_entity_poly.type
_entity_poly.pdbx_seq_one_letter_code
_entity_poly.pdbx_strand_id
1 'polypeptide(L)'
;NNIITVSCDVTKASECQNLIDTAIRELGSIHVLINNAGISMRASFEDVNLDVLEEVMNVNFWGSVYCSKEAIPHLLKTKGSLVAVSSVTGFKGLPGRSGYAASKFAVNGFFESIRMEYMNRGLHTLVACPGFTTSNIRFNALNADGEQQAETPADESKMDTAETVALDILQAIRDRKDFMLSNQQGRIIFWMNKFFPKFVDKKIHQVIAAEPNSPIKK
;
A
#
# COMPACT_ATOMS: atom_id res chain seq x y z
N ASN A 1 21.17 -2.51 19.28
CA ASN A 1 19.96 -2.57 18.44
C ASN A 1 19.57 -4.04 18.28
N ASN A 2 18.46 -4.45 18.87
CA ASN A 2 17.95 -5.81 18.68
C ASN A 2 17.07 -5.81 17.43
N ILE A 3 17.51 -6.57 16.40
CA ILE A 3 16.69 -6.85 15.22
C ILE A 3 16.28 -8.31 15.32
N ILE A 4 14.98 -8.55 15.16
CA ILE A 4 14.41 -9.90 15.15
C ILE A 4 13.70 -10.09 13.81
N THR A 5 13.95 -11.23 13.18
CA THR A 5 13.30 -11.60 11.93
C THR A 5 12.32 -12.74 12.18
N VAL A 6 11.10 -12.59 11.67
CA VAL A 6 10.04 -13.60 11.74
C VAL A 6 9.51 -13.82 10.33
N SER A 7 9.52 -15.06 9.86
CA SER A 7 8.85 -15.42 8.61
C SER A 7 7.33 -15.34 8.82
N CYS A 8 6.62 -14.63 7.94
CA CYS A 8 5.19 -14.41 8.05
C CYS A 8 4.56 -14.27 6.67
N ASP A 9 3.67 -15.20 6.35
CA ASP A 9 2.73 -15.04 5.25
C ASP A 9 1.53 -14.23 5.74
N VAL A 10 1.47 -12.96 5.33
CA VAL A 10 0.43 -12.03 5.80
C VAL A 10 -0.99 -12.43 5.37
N THR A 11 -1.15 -13.35 4.42
CA THR A 11 -2.46 -13.89 4.03
C THR A 11 -3.06 -14.84 5.08
N LYS A 12 -2.23 -15.26 6.06
CA LYS A 12 -2.62 -16.19 7.11
C LYS A 12 -2.74 -15.48 8.47
N ALA A 13 -3.94 -15.34 8.96
CA ALA A 13 -4.22 -14.67 10.23
C ALA A 13 -3.39 -15.22 11.41
N SER A 14 -3.20 -16.56 11.49
CA SER A 14 -2.40 -17.19 12.54
C SER A 14 -0.91 -16.83 12.49
N GLU A 15 -0.34 -16.61 11.28
CA GLU A 15 1.04 -16.18 11.14
C GLU A 15 1.20 -14.70 11.52
N CYS A 16 0.20 -13.85 11.18
CA CYS A 16 0.15 -12.46 11.63
C CYS A 16 0.07 -12.36 13.17
N GLN A 17 -0.75 -13.19 13.81
CA GLN A 17 -0.81 -13.28 15.27
C GLN A 17 0.54 -13.67 15.85
N ASN A 18 1.17 -14.75 15.35
CA ASN A 18 2.49 -15.20 15.81
C ASN A 18 3.55 -14.10 15.66
N LEU A 19 3.52 -13.30 14.58
CA LEU A 19 4.41 -12.16 14.37
C LEU A 19 4.28 -11.15 15.52
N ILE A 20 3.04 -10.75 15.85
CA ILE A 20 2.76 -9.78 16.91
C ILE A 20 3.13 -10.35 18.29
N ASP A 21 2.76 -11.60 18.58
CA ASP A 21 3.09 -12.27 19.85
C ASP A 21 4.61 -12.37 20.03
N THR A 22 5.34 -12.70 18.96
CA THR A 22 6.80 -12.74 18.98
C THR A 22 7.40 -11.36 19.25
N ALA A 23 6.90 -10.31 18.59
CA ALA A 23 7.37 -8.94 18.86
C ALA A 23 7.15 -8.55 20.32
N ILE A 24 6.01 -8.87 20.90
CA ILE A 24 5.74 -8.59 22.34
C ILE A 24 6.64 -9.39 23.26
N ARG A 25 6.82 -10.69 22.99
CA ARG A 25 7.67 -11.56 23.81
C ARG A 25 9.13 -11.11 23.83
N GLU A 26 9.66 -10.75 22.66
CA GLU A 26 11.10 -10.46 22.48
C GLU A 26 11.45 -8.97 22.72
N LEU A 27 10.53 -8.05 22.41
CA LEU A 27 10.77 -6.60 22.49
C LEU A 27 10.01 -5.92 23.64
N GLY A 28 9.07 -6.61 24.27
CA GLY A 28 8.26 -6.13 25.40
C GLY A 28 7.09 -5.23 25.03
N SER A 29 7.18 -4.46 23.94
CA SER A 29 6.12 -3.53 23.50
C SER A 29 6.18 -3.23 22.01
N ILE A 30 5.05 -2.78 21.45
CA ILE A 30 4.95 -2.29 20.07
C ILE A 30 4.56 -0.81 20.13
N HIS A 31 5.39 0.06 19.54
CA HIS A 31 5.14 1.49 19.42
C HIS A 31 4.71 1.88 18.01
N VAL A 32 5.15 1.13 17.00
CA VAL A 32 4.80 1.37 15.60
C VAL A 32 4.61 0.02 14.91
N LEU A 33 3.48 -0.14 14.21
CA LEU A 33 3.29 -1.19 13.21
C LEU A 33 3.20 -0.55 11.84
N ILE A 34 4.04 -1.00 10.88
CA ILE A 34 4.00 -0.56 9.49
C ILE A 34 3.52 -1.73 8.62
N ASN A 35 2.29 -1.67 8.14
CA ASN A 35 1.74 -2.59 7.16
C ASN A 35 2.30 -2.22 5.77
N ASN A 36 3.41 -2.83 5.39
CA ASN A 36 4.13 -2.56 4.15
C ASN A 36 4.00 -3.69 3.13
N ALA A 37 3.75 -4.93 3.57
CA ALA A 37 3.59 -6.07 2.67
C ALA A 37 2.56 -5.75 1.58
N GLY A 38 2.91 -6.07 0.33
CA GLY A 38 2.03 -5.78 -0.78
C GLY A 38 2.58 -6.26 -2.11
N ILE A 39 1.68 -6.66 -2.99
CA ILE A 39 1.96 -7.06 -4.37
C ILE A 39 1.14 -6.20 -5.33
N SER A 40 1.57 -6.14 -6.58
CA SER A 40 0.89 -5.42 -7.65
C SER A 40 0.45 -6.40 -8.74
N MET A 41 -0.37 -5.91 -9.68
CA MET A 41 -0.72 -6.62 -10.89
C MET A 41 -0.66 -5.69 -12.10
N ARG A 42 -0.54 -6.27 -13.30
CA ARG A 42 -0.65 -5.55 -14.56
C ARG A 42 -1.27 -6.43 -15.64
N ALA A 43 -2.58 -6.34 -15.76
CA ALA A 43 -3.37 -7.03 -16.78
C ALA A 43 -4.65 -6.24 -17.07
N SER A 44 -5.24 -6.38 -18.27
CA SER A 44 -6.57 -5.84 -18.53
C SER A 44 -7.61 -6.61 -17.71
N PHE A 45 -8.75 -5.99 -17.42
CA PHE A 45 -9.81 -6.68 -16.67
C PHE A 45 -10.45 -7.81 -17.49
N GLU A 46 -10.43 -7.73 -18.80
CA GLU A 46 -10.94 -8.80 -19.68
C GLU A 46 -10.09 -10.07 -19.62
N ASP A 47 -8.78 -9.94 -19.41
CA ASP A 47 -7.84 -11.06 -19.53
C ASP A 47 -7.45 -11.65 -18.17
N VAL A 48 -7.60 -10.88 -17.06
CA VAL A 48 -7.11 -11.29 -15.76
C VAL A 48 -7.95 -12.40 -15.13
N ASN A 49 -7.29 -13.44 -14.62
CA ASN A 49 -7.92 -14.46 -13.79
C ASN A 49 -8.36 -13.86 -12.43
N LEU A 50 -9.55 -14.23 -11.95
CA LEU A 50 -10.10 -13.70 -10.70
C LEU A 50 -9.21 -14.05 -9.49
N ASP A 51 -8.55 -15.18 -9.51
CA ASP A 51 -7.61 -15.60 -8.46
C ASP A 51 -6.49 -14.57 -8.23
N VAL A 52 -6.04 -13.90 -9.31
CA VAL A 52 -5.04 -12.81 -9.20
C VAL A 52 -5.59 -11.62 -8.43
N LEU A 53 -6.87 -11.27 -8.66
CA LEU A 53 -7.53 -10.20 -7.91
C LEU A 53 -7.68 -10.56 -6.43
N GLU A 54 -8.05 -11.83 -6.15
CA GLU A 54 -8.19 -12.35 -4.79
C GLU A 54 -6.84 -12.37 -4.08
N GLU A 55 -5.77 -12.83 -4.74
CA GLU A 55 -4.42 -12.84 -4.18
C GLU A 55 -3.95 -11.42 -3.82
N VAL A 56 -4.13 -10.45 -4.72
CA VAL A 56 -3.79 -9.05 -4.45
C VAL A 56 -4.58 -8.49 -3.27
N MET A 57 -5.87 -8.82 -3.16
CA MET A 57 -6.71 -8.42 -2.02
C MET A 57 -6.26 -9.08 -0.73
N ASN A 58 -5.94 -10.37 -0.77
CA ASN A 58 -5.51 -11.13 0.41
C ASN A 58 -4.20 -10.59 0.99
N VAL A 59 -3.21 -10.32 0.14
CA VAL A 59 -1.93 -9.77 0.59
C VAL A 59 -2.09 -8.32 1.05
N ASN A 60 -2.63 -7.44 0.20
CA ASN A 60 -2.58 -5.99 0.45
C ASN A 60 -3.57 -5.53 1.51
N PHE A 61 -4.80 -6.05 1.47
CA PHE A 61 -5.88 -5.63 2.36
C PHE A 61 -6.00 -6.54 3.58
N TRP A 62 -6.25 -7.85 3.38
CA TRP A 62 -6.45 -8.75 4.51
C TRP A 62 -5.20 -8.90 5.37
N GLY A 63 -4.01 -8.92 4.78
CA GLY A 63 -2.75 -8.92 5.53
C GLY A 63 -2.64 -7.71 6.45
N SER A 64 -2.99 -6.51 5.96
CA SER A 64 -3.03 -5.29 6.78
C SER A 64 -4.09 -5.38 7.88
N VAL A 65 -5.27 -5.98 7.61
CA VAL A 65 -6.34 -6.17 8.59
C VAL A 65 -5.90 -7.12 9.70
N TYR A 66 -5.34 -8.27 9.36
CA TYR A 66 -4.91 -9.28 10.34
C TYR A 66 -3.83 -8.72 11.28
N CYS A 67 -2.76 -8.18 10.73
CA CYS A 67 -1.70 -7.58 11.56
C CYS A 67 -2.22 -6.42 12.42
N SER A 68 -3.08 -5.56 11.89
CA SER A 68 -3.67 -4.46 12.64
C SER A 68 -4.56 -4.94 13.78
N LYS A 69 -5.38 -5.98 13.55
CA LYS A 69 -6.28 -6.55 14.56
C LYS A 69 -5.51 -7.00 15.80
N GLU A 70 -4.41 -7.69 15.60
CA GLU A 70 -3.57 -8.20 16.70
C GLU A 70 -2.74 -7.09 17.37
N ALA A 71 -2.26 -6.11 16.61
CA ALA A 71 -1.37 -5.07 17.14
C ALA A 71 -2.10 -3.94 17.88
N ILE A 72 -3.35 -3.60 17.53
CA ILE A 72 -4.09 -2.47 18.10
C ILE A 72 -4.15 -2.49 19.63
N PRO A 73 -4.43 -3.63 20.34
CA PRO A 73 -4.44 -3.66 21.79
C PRO A 73 -3.10 -3.25 22.43
N HIS A 74 -1.99 -3.55 21.75
CA HIS A 74 -0.63 -3.21 22.20
C HIS A 74 -0.27 -1.75 21.87
N LEU A 75 -0.62 -1.28 20.67
CA LEU A 75 -0.42 0.11 20.26
C LEU A 75 -1.22 1.09 21.11
N LEU A 76 -2.40 0.71 21.60
CA LEU A 76 -3.18 1.54 22.53
C LEU A 76 -2.47 1.74 23.85
N LYS A 77 -1.76 0.72 24.38
CA LYS A 77 -0.99 0.82 25.64
C LYS A 77 0.16 1.81 25.52
N THR A 78 0.78 1.88 24.35
CA THR A 78 1.94 2.74 24.06
C THR A 78 1.55 4.09 23.47
N LYS A 79 0.27 4.34 23.18
CA LYS A 79 -0.23 5.46 22.36
C LYS A 79 0.52 5.52 21.01
N GLY A 80 0.75 4.34 20.45
CA GLY A 80 1.60 4.10 19.30
C GLY A 80 0.97 4.51 17.97
N SER A 81 1.63 4.09 16.89
CA SER A 81 1.25 4.42 15.52
C SER A 81 0.95 3.17 14.70
N LEU A 82 -0.20 3.14 14.05
CA LEU A 82 -0.61 2.15 13.06
C LEU A 82 -0.48 2.76 11.67
N VAL A 83 0.39 2.20 10.84
CA VAL A 83 0.75 2.76 9.52
C VAL A 83 0.37 1.82 8.41
N ALA A 84 -0.27 2.33 7.36
CA ALA A 84 -0.47 1.63 6.10
C ALA A 84 0.41 2.25 5.00
N VAL A 85 1.18 1.40 4.31
CA VAL A 85 1.82 1.79 3.05
C VAL A 85 0.84 1.51 1.92
N SER A 86 0.08 2.55 1.58
CA SER A 86 -0.88 2.55 0.48
C SER A 86 -0.20 2.93 -0.85
N SER A 87 -0.84 3.73 -1.66
CA SER A 87 -0.35 4.24 -2.94
C SER A 87 -1.20 5.40 -3.42
N VAL A 88 -0.71 6.17 -4.39
CA VAL A 88 -1.53 7.08 -5.21
C VAL A 88 -2.72 6.36 -5.85
N THR A 89 -2.56 5.06 -6.15
CA THR A 89 -3.65 4.22 -6.65
C THR A 89 -4.73 3.91 -5.60
N GLY A 90 -4.52 4.24 -4.35
CA GLY A 90 -5.55 4.18 -3.30
C GLY A 90 -6.61 5.28 -3.37
N PHE A 91 -6.45 6.27 -4.25
CA PHE A 91 -7.46 7.31 -4.52
C PHE A 91 -7.61 7.63 -6.02
N LYS A 92 -6.84 6.96 -6.88
CA LYS A 92 -7.00 7.04 -8.34
C LYS A 92 -6.73 5.70 -8.99
N GLY A 93 -7.76 5.08 -9.57
CA GLY A 93 -7.61 3.85 -10.34
C GLY A 93 -6.74 4.05 -11.59
N LEU A 94 -5.95 3.04 -11.92
CA LEU A 94 -5.12 3.00 -13.12
C LEU A 94 -5.53 1.84 -14.01
N PRO A 95 -5.60 2.03 -15.34
CA PRO A 95 -5.83 0.93 -16.27
C PRO A 95 -4.82 -0.20 -16.09
N GLY A 96 -5.27 -1.43 -16.19
CA GLY A 96 -4.44 -2.62 -16.02
C GLY A 96 -4.03 -2.92 -14.57
N ARG A 97 -4.58 -2.19 -13.59
CA ARG A 97 -4.26 -2.35 -12.16
C ARG A 97 -5.52 -2.38 -11.29
N SER A 98 -6.61 -2.94 -11.81
CA SER A 98 -7.93 -2.90 -11.14
C SER A 98 -7.91 -3.52 -9.74
N GLY A 99 -7.39 -4.73 -9.57
CA GLY A 99 -7.28 -5.39 -8.27
C GLY A 99 -6.33 -4.65 -7.32
N TYR A 100 -5.19 -4.17 -7.82
CA TYR A 100 -4.26 -3.38 -7.02
C TYR A 100 -4.89 -2.07 -6.53
N ALA A 101 -5.55 -1.33 -7.42
CA ALA A 101 -6.25 -0.10 -7.03
C ALA A 101 -7.35 -0.40 -6.00
N ALA A 102 -8.19 -1.42 -6.25
CA ALA A 102 -9.24 -1.83 -5.33
C ALA A 102 -8.69 -2.13 -3.94
N SER A 103 -7.58 -2.90 -3.85
CA SER A 103 -6.95 -3.23 -2.56
C SER A 103 -6.44 -2.00 -1.81
N LYS A 104 -5.84 -1.03 -2.52
CA LYS A 104 -5.32 0.19 -1.91
C LYS A 104 -6.43 1.18 -1.50
N PHE A 105 -7.54 1.24 -2.25
CA PHE A 105 -8.75 1.95 -1.82
C PHE A 105 -9.35 1.32 -0.55
N ALA A 106 -9.43 -0.02 -0.50
CA ALA A 106 -9.90 -0.74 0.68
C ALA A 106 -9.04 -0.44 1.91
N VAL A 107 -7.71 -0.47 1.77
CA VAL A 107 -6.77 -0.09 2.84
C VAL A 107 -7.02 1.34 3.32
N ASN A 108 -7.17 2.30 2.40
CA ASN A 108 -7.42 3.70 2.78
C ASN A 108 -8.70 3.84 3.59
N GLY A 109 -9.83 3.28 3.12
CA GLY A 109 -11.11 3.33 3.82
C GLY A 109 -11.08 2.64 5.18
N PHE A 110 -10.41 1.48 5.27
CA PHE A 110 -10.24 0.75 6.52
C PHE A 110 -9.46 1.58 7.55
N PHE A 111 -8.30 2.13 7.18
CA PHE A 111 -7.46 2.91 8.10
C PHE A 111 -8.12 4.23 8.51
N GLU A 112 -8.88 4.86 7.60
CA GLU A 112 -9.67 6.05 7.93
C GLU A 112 -10.75 5.74 8.98
N SER A 113 -11.43 4.60 8.87
CA SER A 113 -12.40 4.15 9.86
C SER A 113 -11.75 3.85 11.21
N ILE A 114 -10.63 3.11 11.23
CA ILE A 114 -9.87 2.84 12.45
C ILE A 114 -9.40 4.13 13.13
N ARG A 115 -8.97 5.13 12.37
CA ARG A 115 -8.60 6.43 12.92
C ARG A 115 -9.74 7.04 13.72
N MET A 116 -10.95 7.04 13.18
CA MET A 116 -12.12 7.62 13.85
C MET A 116 -12.55 6.80 15.07
N GLU A 117 -12.54 5.46 14.98
CA GLU A 117 -12.90 4.57 16.09
C GLU A 117 -11.99 4.74 17.31
N TYR A 118 -10.71 5.02 17.10
CA TYR A 118 -9.71 5.10 18.15
C TYR A 118 -9.20 6.53 18.45
N MET A 119 -9.82 7.56 17.86
CA MET A 119 -9.43 8.97 17.96
C MET A 119 -9.20 9.41 19.41
N ASN A 120 -10.12 9.07 20.32
CA ASN A 120 -10.06 9.47 21.72
C ASN A 120 -9.27 8.49 22.62
N ARG A 121 -8.67 7.46 22.02
CA ARG A 121 -7.93 6.41 22.76
C ARG A 121 -6.41 6.52 22.58
N GLY A 122 -5.94 7.55 21.84
CA GLY A 122 -4.53 7.86 21.66
C GLY A 122 -3.81 7.08 20.57
N LEU A 123 -4.50 6.18 19.85
CA LEU A 123 -3.93 5.53 18.67
C LEU A 123 -3.72 6.57 17.55
N HIS A 124 -2.50 6.63 17.02
CA HIS A 124 -2.22 7.36 15.79
C HIS A 124 -2.33 6.42 14.60
N THR A 125 -3.00 6.85 13.53
CA THR A 125 -3.03 6.12 12.25
C THR A 125 -2.47 6.99 11.15
N LEU A 126 -1.63 6.41 10.29
CA LEU A 126 -1.07 7.06 9.11
C LEU A 126 -1.37 6.24 7.87
N VAL A 127 -1.97 6.86 6.87
CA VAL A 127 -2.03 6.33 5.50
C VAL A 127 -0.94 7.02 4.67
N ALA A 128 0.13 6.29 4.40
CA ALA A 128 1.23 6.75 3.54
C ALA A 128 0.94 6.32 2.10
N CYS A 129 0.86 7.30 1.19
CA CYS A 129 0.59 7.08 -0.23
C CYS A 129 1.82 7.47 -1.07
N PRO A 130 2.79 6.57 -1.22
CA PRO A 130 3.90 6.80 -2.14
C PRO A 130 3.42 6.97 -3.58
N GLY A 131 4.14 7.81 -4.32
CA GLY A 131 4.04 7.88 -5.77
C GLY A 131 4.83 6.74 -6.44
N PHE A 132 5.28 6.99 -7.66
CA PHE A 132 6.17 6.05 -8.33
C PHE A 132 7.51 5.99 -7.59
N THR A 133 7.84 4.80 -7.09
CA THR A 133 9.04 4.53 -6.28
C THR A 133 9.84 3.39 -6.91
N THR A 134 11.15 3.53 -6.97
CA THR A 134 12.05 2.46 -7.41
C THR A 134 12.00 1.33 -6.39
N SER A 135 11.44 0.19 -6.80
CA SER A 135 11.29 -0.99 -5.95
C SER A 135 10.94 -2.23 -6.78
N ASN A 136 11.09 -3.41 -6.19
CA ASN A 136 10.80 -4.68 -6.88
C ASN A 136 9.29 -4.93 -7.12
N ILE A 137 8.39 -4.09 -6.60
CA ILE A 137 6.93 -4.30 -6.70
C ILE A 137 6.43 -4.37 -8.15
N ARG A 138 7.13 -3.71 -9.09
CA ARG A 138 6.78 -3.77 -10.52
C ARG A 138 7.28 -5.02 -11.20
N PHE A 139 8.51 -5.44 -10.89
CA PHE A 139 9.08 -6.69 -11.38
C PHE A 139 8.27 -7.89 -10.88
N ASN A 140 7.83 -7.84 -9.64
CA ASN A 140 7.03 -8.87 -9.00
C ASN A 140 5.52 -8.69 -9.23
N ALA A 141 5.11 -7.75 -10.09
CA ALA A 141 3.70 -7.56 -10.41
C ALA A 141 3.16 -8.79 -11.17
N LEU A 142 1.99 -9.25 -10.79
CA LEU A 142 1.35 -10.40 -11.41
C LEU A 142 0.77 -10.04 -12.77
N ASN A 143 0.95 -10.90 -13.77
CA ASN A 143 0.29 -10.83 -15.07
C ASN A 143 -1.16 -11.37 -14.97
N ALA A 144 -1.81 -11.58 -16.10
CA ALA A 144 -3.18 -12.09 -16.19
C ALA A 144 -3.34 -13.49 -15.56
N ASP A 145 -2.30 -14.30 -15.62
CA ASP A 145 -2.30 -15.70 -15.18
C ASP A 145 -1.73 -15.91 -13.77
N GLY A 146 -1.31 -14.82 -13.09
CA GLY A 146 -0.73 -14.88 -11.76
C GLY A 146 0.79 -15.09 -11.75
N GLU A 147 1.46 -15.03 -12.89
CA GLU A 147 2.93 -15.12 -12.96
C GLU A 147 3.57 -13.74 -12.80
N GLN A 148 4.81 -13.70 -12.31
CA GLN A 148 5.57 -12.46 -12.19
C GLN A 148 5.96 -11.92 -13.56
N GLN A 149 5.73 -10.63 -13.81
CA GLN A 149 6.04 -9.98 -15.10
C GLN A 149 7.54 -9.92 -15.42
N ALA A 150 8.41 -9.86 -14.42
CA ALA A 150 9.85 -9.73 -14.55
C ALA A 150 10.34 -8.50 -15.37
N GLU A 151 9.45 -7.57 -15.70
CA GLU A 151 9.75 -6.36 -16.48
C GLU A 151 9.13 -5.12 -15.84
N THR A 152 9.76 -3.95 -16.05
CA THR A 152 9.18 -2.64 -15.74
C THR A 152 9.13 -1.78 -16.99
N PRO A 153 7.94 -1.34 -17.45
CA PRO A 153 7.83 -0.44 -18.60
C PRO A 153 8.13 1.03 -18.27
N ALA A 154 8.39 1.34 -17.00
CA ALA A 154 8.50 2.71 -16.53
C ALA A 154 9.97 3.16 -16.39
N ASP A 155 10.24 4.43 -16.74
CA ASP A 155 11.53 5.08 -16.54
C ASP A 155 11.78 5.33 -15.05
N GLU A 156 12.62 4.50 -14.43
CA GLU A 156 12.92 4.57 -13.00
C GLU A 156 13.75 5.79 -12.60
N SER A 157 14.42 6.46 -13.54
CA SER A 157 15.25 7.63 -13.26
C SER A 157 14.46 8.84 -12.71
N LYS A 158 13.15 8.83 -12.88
CA LYS A 158 12.22 9.89 -12.44
C LYS A 158 11.41 9.52 -11.19
N MET A 159 11.77 8.41 -10.54
CA MET A 159 11.07 7.91 -9.38
C MET A 159 11.79 8.25 -8.09
N ASP A 160 11.02 8.31 -7.00
CA ASP A 160 11.60 8.40 -5.66
C ASP A 160 12.32 7.10 -5.31
N THR A 161 13.38 7.17 -4.52
CA THR A 161 14.03 5.96 -3.99
C THR A 161 13.23 5.40 -2.80
N ALA A 162 13.39 4.12 -2.53
CA ALA A 162 12.77 3.48 -1.38
C ALA A 162 13.22 4.13 -0.06
N GLU A 163 14.49 4.55 0.02
CA GLU A 163 15.06 5.24 1.18
C GLU A 163 14.39 6.58 1.41
N THR A 164 14.19 7.39 0.36
CA THR A 164 13.50 8.69 0.45
C THR A 164 12.09 8.51 0.98
N VAL A 165 11.34 7.54 0.43
CA VAL A 165 9.97 7.25 0.88
C VAL A 165 9.96 6.76 2.33
N ALA A 166 10.91 5.92 2.73
CA ALA A 166 11.01 5.44 4.11
C ALA A 166 11.27 6.60 5.10
N LEU A 167 12.17 7.53 4.75
CA LEU A 167 12.43 8.72 5.57
C LEU A 167 11.20 9.62 5.69
N ASP A 168 10.46 9.81 4.60
CA ASP A 168 9.21 10.59 4.59
C ASP A 168 8.15 9.95 5.50
N ILE A 169 8.02 8.61 5.47
CA ILE A 169 7.11 7.85 6.36
C ILE A 169 7.54 8.03 7.82
N LEU A 170 8.82 7.87 8.13
CA LEU A 170 9.33 8.07 9.49
C LEU A 170 9.07 9.50 10.00
N GLN A 171 9.26 10.50 9.15
CA GLN A 171 8.96 11.89 9.51
C GLN A 171 7.46 12.10 9.72
N ALA A 172 6.60 11.50 8.86
CA ALA A 172 5.15 11.58 9.02
C ALA A 172 4.66 10.92 10.31
N ILE A 173 5.28 9.81 10.73
CA ILE A 173 5.01 9.15 12.03
C ILE A 173 5.40 10.07 13.19
N ARG A 174 6.59 10.68 13.16
CA ARG A 174 7.06 11.62 14.19
C ARG A 174 6.12 12.82 14.33
N ASP A 175 5.70 13.37 13.20
CA ASP A 175 4.78 14.52 13.15
C ASP A 175 3.32 14.14 13.42
N ARG A 176 3.03 12.85 13.64
CA ARG A 176 1.69 12.26 13.80
C ARG A 176 0.70 12.72 12.72
N LYS A 177 1.14 12.68 11.45
CA LYS A 177 0.29 13.00 10.30
C LYS A 177 -0.67 11.84 10.02
N ASP A 178 -1.93 12.15 9.76
CA ASP A 178 -2.94 11.13 9.42
C ASP A 178 -2.79 10.63 7.99
N PHE A 179 -2.22 11.45 7.11
CA PHE A 179 -2.11 11.18 5.68
C PHE A 179 -0.82 11.77 5.10
N MET A 180 -0.17 11.03 4.19
CA MET A 180 1.05 11.45 3.53
C MET A 180 1.02 11.11 2.03
N LEU A 181 1.41 12.07 1.21
CA LEU A 181 1.76 11.91 -0.21
C LEU A 181 3.24 12.23 -0.38
N SER A 182 4.04 11.25 -0.83
CA SER A 182 5.50 11.37 -0.84
C SER A 182 6.01 12.40 -1.84
N ASN A 183 5.42 12.52 -3.03
CA ASN A 183 5.96 13.38 -4.07
C ASN A 183 4.96 14.40 -4.61
N GLN A 184 5.51 15.39 -5.33
CA GLN A 184 4.72 16.46 -5.91
C GLN A 184 3.74 15.96 -6.98
N GLN A 185 4.13 14.96 -7.77
CA GLN A 185 3.24 14.39 -8.80
C GLN A 185 2.01 13.73 -8.15
N GLY A 186 2.20 12.96 -7.09
CA GLY A 186 1.09 12.37 -6.34
C GLY A 186 0.13 13.43 -5.79
N ARG A 187 0.66 14.52 -5.25
CA ARG A 187 -0.15 15.65 -4.75
C ARG A 187 -0.95 16.32 -5.87
N ILE A 188 -0.34 16.54 -7.03
CA ILE A 188 -1.02 17.11 -8.21
C ILE A 188 -2.14 16.17 -8.67
N ILE A 189 -1.87 14.87 -8.82
CA ILE A 189 -2.86 13.89 -9.24
C ILE A 189 -4.03 13.85 -8.25
N PHE A 190 -3.74 13.84 -6.93
CA PHE A 190 -4.76 13.84 -5.89
C PHE A 190 -5.72 15.03 -6.03
N TRP A 191 -5.20 16.25 -6.06
CA TRP A 191 -6.04 17.46 -6.17
C TRP A 191 -6.71 17.59 -7.53
N MET A 192 -5.99 17.33 -8.63
CA MET A 192 -6.56 17.38 -9.96
C MET A 192 -7.70 16.35 -10.14
N ASN A 193 -7.54 15.14 -9.58
CA ASN A 193 -8.59 14.14 -9.64
C ASN A 193 -9.86 14.56 -8.88
N LYS A 194 -9.71 15.32 -7.80
CA LYS A 194 -10.84 15.80 -7.00
C LYS A 194 -11.69 16.83 -7.74
N PHE A 195 -11.07 17.70 -8.53
CA PHE A 195 -11.76 18.81 -9.22
C PHE A 195 -11.99 18.55 -10.71
N PHE A 196 -11.11 17.81 -11.36
CA PHE A 196 -11.12 17.57 -12.82
C PHE A 196 -10.93 16.07 -13.16
N PRO A 197 -11.77 15.15 -12.65
CA PRO A 197 -11.54 13.71 -12.78
C PRO A 197 -11.45 13.25 -14.24
N LYS A 198 -12.34 13.72 -15.12
CA LYS A 198 -12.33 13.35 -16.53
C LYS A 198 -11.06 13.77 -17.28
N PHE A 199 -10.48 14.89 -16.90
CA PHE A 199 -9.20 15.34 -17.48
C PHE A 199 -8.07 14.42 -17.04
N VAL A 200 -8.02 14.07 -15.74
CA VAL A 200 -7.03 13.14 -15.18
C VAL A 200 -7.18 11.76 -15.82
N ASP A 201 -8.42 11.24 -15.97
CA ASP A 201 -8.69 9.98 -16.66
C ASP A 201 -8.09 9.94 -18.06
N LYS A 202 -8.37 10.98 -18.86
CA LYS A 202 -7.85 11.08 -20.23
C LYS A 202 -6.33 11.09 -20.27
N LYS A 203 -5.69 11.82 -19.36
CA LYS A 203 -4.22 11.92 -19.28
C LYS A 203 -3.59 10.60 -18.86
N ILE A 204 -4.11 9.95 -17.83
CA ILE A 204 -3.64 8.65 -17.38
C ILE A 204 -3.82 7.60 -18.48
N HIS A 205 -4.99 7.56 -19.12
CA HIS A 205 -5.24 6.65 -20.23
C HIS A 205 -4.20 6.84 -21.35
N GLN A 206 -3.91 8.09 -21.76
CA GLN A 206 -2.91 8.39 -22.79
C GLN A 206 -1.52 7.87 -22.41
N VAL A 207 -1.11 8.08 -21.15
CA VAL A 207 0.22 7.65 -20.66
C VAL A 207 0.30 6.12 -20.67
N ILE A 208 -0.69 5.43 -20.09
CA ILE A 208 -0.68 3.96 -20.01
C ILE A 208 -0.81 3.32 -21.40
N ALA A 209 -1.62 3.89 -22.30
CA ALA A 209 -1.76 3.39 -23.67
C ALA A 209 -0.47 3.53 -24.50
N ALA A 210 0.43 4.46 -24.12
CA ALA A 210 1.72 4.66 -24.78
C ALA A 210 2.84 3.76 -24.20
N GLU A 211 2.59 3.05 -23.10
CA GLU A 211 3.58 2.13 -22.52
C GLU A 211 3.85 0.93 -23.47
N PRO A 212 5.10 0.42 -23.50
CA PRO A 212 5.36 -0.88 -24.13
C PRO A 212 4.49 -1.97 -23.47
N ASN A 213 3.94 -2.88 -24.28
CA ASN A 213 3.06 -3.95 -23.82
C ASN A 213 1.89 -3.42 -22.95
N SER A 214 1.26 -2.31 -23.36
CA SER A 214 0.16 -1.69 -22.64
C SER A 214 -0.98 -2.68 -22.39
N PRO A 215 -1.57 -2.73 -21.18
CA PRO A 215 -2.75 -3.54 -20.90
C PRO A 215 -4.03 -2.95 -21.52
N ILE A 216 -3.95 -1.78 -22.14
CA ILE A 216 -5.08 -1.18 -22.87
C ILE A 216 -5.04 -1.69 -24.30
N LYS A 217 -6.05 -2.49 -24.67
CA LYS A 217 -6.26 -2.91 -26.07
C LYS A 217 -6.67 -1.70 -26.92
N LYS A 218 -6.09 -1.59 -28.09
CA LYS A 218 -6.44 -0.56 -29.09
C LYS A 218 -7.73 -0.92 -29.80
#